data_382afa548ef924354efc9680454c7500
#
_entry.id   382afa548ef924354efc9680454c7500
#
_cell.length_a   1.000
_cell.length_b   1.000
_cell.length_c   1.000
_cell.angle_alpha   90.00
_cell.angle_beta   90.00
_cell.angle_gamma   90.00
#
_symmetry.space_group_name_H-M   'P 1'
#
loop_
_entity.id
_entity.type
_entity.pdbx_description
1 polymer ?
#
loop_
_entity_poly.entity_id
_entity_poly.type
_entity_poly.pdbx_seq_one_letter_code
_entity_poly.pdbx_strand_id
1 'polypeptide(L)'
;TKAVRAVFVIDPNGVIRTIIYYPLSMGRNFDELVRVLQALQTADAFSIATPADWRPGDEVIVPTAGSCGVAKERMENSKDMKCYDWFFCTKQIDKDTVMKAIGRKK
;
A
#
# COMPACT_ATOMS: atom_id res chain seq x y z
N THR A 1 -15.57 29.34 15.08
CA THR A 1 -15.39 28.23 14.15
C THR A 1 -14.09 28.38 13.38
N LYS A 2 -13.24 27.40 13.46
CA LYS A 2 -11.93 27.46 12.79
C LYS A 2 -11.91 26.51 11.62
N ALA A 3 -11.35 26.97 10.51
CA ALA A 3 -11.16 26.13 9.34
C ALA A 3 -10.07 25.11 9.62
N VAL A 4 -10.25 23.90 9.09
CA VAL A 4 -9.21 22.89 9.11
C VAL A 4 -8.81 22.61 7.67
N ARG A 5 -7.62 22.08 7.51
CA ARG A 5 -7.14 21.70 6.19
C ARG A 5 -7.32 20.20 6.01
N ALA A 6 -7.70 19.82 4.83
CA ALA A 6 -7.90 18.40 4.53
C ALA A 6 -7.24 18.08 3.21
N VAL A 7 -6.70 16.87 3.13
CA VAL A 7 -6.18 16.31 1.90
C VAL A 7 -7.01 15.07 1.59
N PHE A 8 -7.58 15.04 0.41
CA PHE A 8 -8.38 13.92 -0.06
C PHE A 8 -7.63 13.22 -1.18
N VAL A 9 -7.43 11.94 -1.05
CA VAL A 9 -6.86 11.14 -2.15
C VAL A 9 -8.00 10.38 -2.79
N ILE A 10 -8.26 10.70 -4.05
CA ILE A 10 -9.38 10.14 -4.80
C ILE A 10 -8.81 9.36 -5.98
N ASP A 11 -9.25 8.12 -6.15
CA ASP A 11 -8.74 7.30 -7.24
C ASP A 11 -9.44 7.62 -8.57
N PRO A 12 -8.97 7.06 -9.70
CA PRO A 12 -9.57 7.34 -11.00
C PRO A 12 -11.04 6.94 -11.12
N ASN A 13 -11.54 6.09 -10.23
CA ASN A 13 -12.94 5.69 -10.23
C ASN A 13 -13.81 6.61 -9.38
N GLY A 14 -13.22 7.66 -8.83
CA GLY A 14 -13.97 8.61 -8.01
C GLY A 14 -14.14 8.18 -6.56
N VAL A 15 -13.44 7.14 -6.12
CA VAL A 15 -13.53 6.64 -4.76
C VAL A 15 -12.51 7.36 -3.87
N ILE A 16 -12.98 7.86 -2.74
CA ILE A 16 -12.10 8.48 -1.75
C ILE A 16 -11.34 7.36 -1.04
N ARG A 17 -10.02 7.37 -1.13
CA ARG A 17 -9.18 6.32 -0.56
C ARG A 17 -8.55 6.72 0.77
N THR A 18 -8.23 7.98 0.94
CA THR A 18 -7.57 8.47 2.14
C THR A 18 -7.98 9.90 2.37
N ILE A 19 -8.20 10.25 3.63
CA ILE A 19 -8.47 11.63 4.03
C ILE A 19 -7.54 11.94 5.19
N ILE A 20 -6.82 13.05 5.09
CA ILE A 20 -5.95 13.51 6.16
C ILE A 20 -6.40 14.91 6.56
N TYR A 21 -6.76 15.08 7.83
CA TYR A 21 -7.16 16.36 8.36
C TYR A 21 -6.03 16.98 9.16
N TYR A 22 -5.78 18.25 8.91
CA TYR A 22 -4.76 18.99 9.65
C TYR A 22 -5.42 20.15 10.39
N PRO A 23 -5.05 20.38 11.66
CA PRO A 23 -5.51 21.58 12.34
C PRO A 23 -4.88 22.82 11.69
N LEU A 24 -5.48 23.97 11.93
CA LEU A 24 -5.02 25.22 11.34
C LEU A 24 -3.55 25.52 11.66
N SER A 25 -3.10 25.08 12.82
CA SER A 25 -1.75 25.35 13.30
C SER A 25 -0.68 24.44 12.72
N MET A 26 -1.07 23.46 11.90
CA MET A 26 -0.14 22.44 11.44
C MET A 26 -0.06 22.42 9.93
N GLY A 27 1.15 22.51 9.39
CA GLY A 27 1.37 22.42 7.96
C GLY A 27 1.37 20.98 7.50
N ARG A 28 1.18 20.78 6.20
CA ARG A 28 1.18 19.46 5.59
C ARG A 28 2.59 18.91 5.47
N ASN A 29 2.71 17.59 5.54
CA ASN A 29 3.96 16.90 5.25
C ASN A 29 3.87 16.34 3.84
N PHE A 30 4.51 16.99 2.89
CA PHE A 30 4.41 16.58 1.49
C PHE A 30 5.11 15.26 1.21
N ASP A 31 6.16 14.93 1.95
CA ASP A 31 6.80 13.63 1.81
C ASP A 31 5.83 12.49 2.14
N GLU A 32 5.04 12.69 3.18
CA GLU A 32 4.04 11.71 3.56
C GLU A 32 2.92 11.61 2.52
N LEU A 33 2.52 12.73 1.92
CA LEU A 33 1.51 12.71 0.87
C LEU A 33 1.99 11.90 -0.33
N VAL A 34 3.25 12.06 -0.71
CA VAL A 34 3.85 11.27 -1.78
C VAL A 34 3.91 9.80 -1.39
N ARG A 35 4.33 9.51 -0.16
CA ARG A 35 4.39 8.12 0.34
C ARG A 35 3.01 7.46 0.28
N VAL A 36 1.96 8.17 0.70
CA VAL A 36 0.59 7.65 0.66
C VAL A 36 0.18 7.32 -0.77
N LEU A 37 0.46 8.20 -1.71
CA LEU A 37 0.12 7.97 -3.11
C LEU A 37 0.87 6.75 -3.67
N GLN A 38 2.16 6.65 -3.38
CA GLN A 38 2.96 5.51 -3.82
C GLN A 38 2.45 4.20 -3.22
N ALA A 39 2.08 4.24 -1.94
CA ALA A 39 1.56 3.05 -1.26
C ALA A 39 0.23 2.61 -1.87
N LEU A 40 -0.69 3.54 -2.11
CA LEU A 40 -1.98 3.22 -2.70
C LEU A 40 -1.84 2.67 -4.12
N GLN A 41 -1.02 3.30 -4.93
CA GLN A 41 -0.80 2.85 -6.31
C GLN A 41 -0.15 1.47 -6.34
N THR A 42 0.79 1.22 -5.45
CA THR A 42 1.46 -0.09 -5.37
C THR A 42 0.48 -1.16 -4.91
N ALA A 43 -0.31 -0.87 -3.89
CA ALA A 43 -1.31 -1.81 -3.40
C ALA A 43 -2.29 -2.20 -4.50
N ASP A 44 -2.74 -1.22 -5.29
CA ASP A 44 -3.67 -1.47 -6.38
C ASP A 44 -3.02 -2.25 -7.52
N ALA A 45 -1.77 -1.92 -7.84
CA ALA A 45 -1.08 -2.55 -8.98
C ALA A 45 -0.73 -4.02 -8.72
N PHE A 46 -0.38 -4.35 -7.48
CA PHE A 46 0.09 -5.69 -7.14
C PHE A 46 -0.87 -6.48 -6.26
N SER A 47 -2.02 -5.90 -5.92
CA SER A 47 -3.04 -6.52 -5.05
C SER A 47 -2.41 -6.96 -3.73
N ILE A 48 -1.68 -6.07 -3.09
CA ILE A 48 -1.00 -6.31 -1.82
C ILE A 48 -1.38 -5.23 -0.83
N ALA A 49 -0.90 -5.36 0.39
CA ALA A 49 -1.03 -4.31 1.39
C ALA A 49 0.36 -3.84 1.78
N THR A 50 0.45 -2.60 2.21
CA THR A 50 1.72 -2.04 2.66
C THR A 50 1.73 -1.95 4.18
N PRO A 51 2.85 -2.34 4.81
CA PRO A 51 2.96 -2.21 6.27
C PRO A 51 3.20 -0.77 6.68
N ALA A 52 3.26 -0.55 7.99
CA ALA A 52 3.57 0.77 8.53
C ALA A 52 4.91 1.25 8.01
N ASP A 53 4.99 2.54 7.74
CA ASP A 53 6.23 3.21 7.29
C ASP A 53 6.79 2.70 5.96
N TRP A 54 5.98 1.97 5.21
CA TRP A 54 6.43 1.39 3.93
C TRP A 54 6.90 2.46 2.94
N ARG A 55 7.98 2.15 2.25
CA ARG A 55 8.48 2.94 1.12
C ARG A 55 8.82 1.98 -0.02
N PRO A 56 8.85 2.49 -1.26
CA PRO A 56 9.20 1.63 -2.40
C PRO A 56 10.51 0.88 -2.16
N GLY A 57 10.47 -0.45 -2.31
CA GLY A 57 11.59 -1.32 -2.03
C GLY A 57 11.47 -2.11 -0.74
N ASP A 58 10.57 -1.69 0.15
CA ASP A 58 10.34 -2.41 1.41
C ASP A 58 9.39 -3.59 1.19
N GLU A 59 9.41 -4.53 2.13
CA GLU A 59 8.52 -5.69 2.07
C GLU A 59 7.06 -5.28 2.10
N VAL A 60 6.23 -6.05 1.41
CA VAL A 60 4.78 -5.84 1.37
C VAL A 60 4.08 -7.02 2.00
N ILE A 61 2.84 -6.80 2.41
CA ILE A 61 2.01 -7.84 3.01
C ILE A 61 1.15 -8.48 1.93
N VAL A 62 1.22 -9.81 1.83
CA VAL A 62 0.38 -10.55 0.90
C VAL A 62 -0.98 -10.76 1.56
N PRO A 63 -2.09 -10.45 0.87
CA PRO A 63 -3.41 -10.56 1.47
C PRO A 63 -3.72 -11.95 1.99
N THR A 64 -4.55 -11.99 3.02
CA THR A 64 -4.98 -13.24 3.64
C THR A 64 -5.63 -14.16 2.63
N ALA A 65 -5.30 -15.46 2.70
CA ALA A 65 -5.90 -16.45 1.83
C ALA A 65 -7.40 -16.56 2.11
N GLY A 66 -8.20 -16.58 1.04
CA GLY A 66 -9.65 -16.60 1.17
C GLY A 66 -10.25 -17.98 1.33
N SER A 67 -9.45 -19.03 1.19
CA SER A 67 -9.94 -20.40 1.29
C SER A 67 -8.85 -21.34 1.76
N CYS A 68 -9.23 -22.53 2.22
CA CYS A 68 -8.26 -23.53 2.66
C CYS A 68 -7.35 -23.96 1.52
N GLY A 69 -7.88 -24.06 0.31
CA GLY A 69 -7.07 -24.40 -0.86
C GLY A 69 -6.00 -23.38 -1.15
N VAL A 70 -6.35 -22.10 -1.09
CA VAL A 70 -5.42 -21.01 -1.31
C VAL A 70 -4.39 -20.98 -0.17
N ALA A 71 -4.84 -21.20 1.06
CA ALA A 71 -3.94 -21.22 2.21
C ALA A 71 -2.90 -22.32 2.08
N LYS A 72 -3.35 -23.52 1.72
CA LYS A 72 -2.46 -24.68 1.53
C LYS A 72 -1.46 -24.42 0.41
N GLU A 73 -1.95 -23.93 -0.71
CA GLU A 73 -1.12 -23.62 -1.85
C GLU A 73 -0.07 -22.58 -1.50
N ARG A 74 -0.47 -21.56 -0.73
CA ARG A 74 0.45 -20.51 -0.29
C ARG A 74 1.56 -21.06 0.59
N MET A 75 1.21 -21.96 1.50
CA MET A 75 2.21 -22.57 2.38
C MET A 75 3.17 -23.48 1.62
N GLU A 76 2.69 -24.17 0.59
CA GLU A 76 3.52 -25.04 -0.21
C GLU A 76 4.40 -24.29 -1.19
N ASN A 77 3.94 -23.15 -1.70
CA ASN A 77 4.63 -22.37 -2.73
C ASN A 77 5.12 -21.02 -2.19
N SER A 78 5.82 -21.05 -1.09
CA SER A 78 6.27 -19.84 -0.41
C SER A 78 7.69 -19.38 -0.78
N LYS A 79 8.19 -19.77 -1.95
CA LYS A 79 9.56 -19.45 -2.36
C LYS A 79 9.86 -17.96 -2.40
N ASP A 80 8.90 -17.18 -2.90
CA ASP A 80 9.06 -15.75 -3.05
C ASP A 80 8.42 -14.96 -1.93
N MET A 81 7.90 -15.66 -0.93
CA MET A 81 7.19 -15.04 0.17
C MET A 81 7.72 -15.55 1.49
N LYS A 82 7.81 -14.65 2.45
CA LYS A 82 8.15 -15.00 3.81
C LYS A 82 6.83 -15.14 4.57
N CYS A 83 6.41 -16.36 4.84
CA CYS A 83 5.14 -16.61 5.50
C CYS A 83 5.35 -17.02 6.95
N TYR A 84 4.69 -16.30 7.85
CA TYR A 84 4.69 -16.66 9.26
C TYR A 84 3.55 -17.63 9.54
N ASP A 85 2.47 -17.50 8.76
CA ASP A 85 1.37 -18.44 8.76
C ASP A 85 0.56 -18.18 7.48
N TRP A 86 -0.47 -19.00 7.23
CA TRP A 86 -1.31 -18.82 6.04
C TRP A 86 -1.98 -17.45 5.98
N PHE A 87 -2.18 -16.83 7.14
CA PHE A 87 -2.85 -15.53 7.21
C PHE A 87 -1.88 -14.35 7.19
N PHE A 88 -0.58 -14.60 7.26
CA PHE A 88 0.39 -13.51 7.27
C PHE A 88 1.64 -13.87 6.48
N CYS A 89 1.72 -13.33 5.30
CA CYS A 89 2.88 -13.51 4.42
C CYS A 89 3.36 -12.16 3.94
N THR A 90 4.67 -12.05 3.79
CA THR A 90 5.29 -10.85 3.22
C THR A 90 6.14 -11.24 2.04
N LYS A 91 6.40 -10.30 1.15
CA LYS A 91 7.33 -10.52 0.05
C LYS A 91 8.04 -9.22 -0.27
N GLN A 92 9.18 -9.35 -0.93
CA GLN A 92 9.98 -8.22 -1.35
C GLN A 92 9.64 -7.89 -2.79
N ILE A 93 9.32 -6.65 -3.06
CA ILE A 93 9.16 -6.16 -4.42
C ILE A 93 10.24 -5.11 -4.64
N ASP A 94 11.04 -5.32 -5.67
CA ASP A 94 12.11 -4.42 -6.05
C ASP A 94 11.62 -2.99 -6.19
N LYS A 95 12.41 -2.03 -5.71
CA LYS A 95 12.07 -0.63 -5.84
C LYS A 95 11.87 -0.25 -7.30
N ASP A 96 12.74 -0.73 -8.17
CA ASP A 96 12.64 -0.43 -9.61
C ASP A 96 11.35 -0.97 -10.20
N THR A 97 10.94 -2.18 -9.80
CA THR A 97 9.69 -2.78 -10.25
C THR A 97 8.50 -1.95 -9.80
N VAL A 98 8.52 -1.51 -8.53
CA VAL A 98 7.45 -0.68 -7.97
C VAL A 98 7.38 0.65 -8.71
N MET A 99 8.50 1.33 -8.86
CA MET A 99 8.53 2.64 -9.50
C MET A 99 8.11 2.56 -10.96
N LYS A 100 8.47 1.48 -11.64
CA LYS A 100 8.08 1.28 -13.02
C LYS A 100 6.56 1.09 -13.14
N ALA A 101 5.97 0.33 -12.22
CA ALA A 101 4.54 0.07 -12.24
C ALA A 101 3.73 1.33 -11.95
N ILE A 102 4.13 2.13 -10.98
CA ILE A 102 3.37 3.32 -10.59
C ILE A 102 3.74 4.55 -11.41
N GLY A 103 4.95 4.59 -11.95
CA GLY A 103 5.41 5.72 -12.75
C GLY A 103 4.94 5.71 -14.18
N ARG A 104 4.40 4.60 -14.68
CA ARG A 104 3.94 4.48 -16.06
C ARG A 104 2.61 5.15 -16.33
N LYS A 105 1.90 5.50 -15.31
CA LYS A 105 0.56 6.08 -15.47
C LYS A 105 0.67 7.45 -16.07
N LYS A 106 -0.02 7.64 -17.13
CA LYS A 106 -0.04 8.91 -17.83
C LYS A 106 -1.45 9.31 -18.17
#